data_d9e42707aab44a28d9aa115d04da9dc1
#
_entry.id   d9e42707aab44a28d9aa115d04da9dc1
#
_cell.length_a   1.000
_cell.length_b   1.000
_cell.length_c   1.000
_cell.angle_alpha   90.00
_cell.angle_beta   90.00
_cell.angle_gamma   90.00
#
_symmetry.space_group_name_H-M   'P 1'
#
loop_
_entity.id
_entity.type
_entity.pdbx_description
1 polymer ?
#
loop_
_entity_poly.entity_id
_entity_poly.type
_entity_poly.pdbx_seq_one_letter_code
_entity_poly.pdbx_strand_id
1 'polypeptide(L)'
;MQYKREEVRDMNLYGEILKKLEGTPCLALERSFVGEEGNLADMRCELKEGAEASEIGKEALTQGQPVCGRAGSSWNVAEPFFPKERLIILGGGHVALPVAEFGARVGFLVTVVDDRLSFANPGRFPMAEKVICDDFGHAIKELKIQESDYICIVTRGHRHDADCLRMIGKGKEPAYLGMIGSRRRVGIVKQELLEEGYDPERMSRLKSPIGLKIGGVTPEEIAISILAEIIQVKRMDREDKRVKNRSDLDFDVLKRLAEEPDESKAVVTVIESKGSSPRGAGAKMIV
;
A
#
# COMPACT_ATOMS: atom_id res chain seq x y z
N MET A 1 11.43 25.43 37.78
CA MET A 1 11.67 24.01 37.60
C MET A 1 12.19 23.82 36.17
N GLN A 2 13.48 23.54 36.03
CA GLN A 2 14.12 23.38 34.70
C GLN A 2 13.74 22.02 34.17
N TYR A 3 13.03 21.98 33.08
CA TYR A 3 12.88 20.78 32.28
C TYR A 3 14.19 20.41 31.66
N LYS A 4 14.83 19.31 32.09
CA LYS A 4 15.89 18.68 31.31
C LYS A 4 15.27 18.17 30.02
N ARG A 5 15.44 18.92 28.95
CA ARG A 5 15.39 18.36 27.59
C ARG A 5 16.56 17.39 27.52
N GLU A 6 16.33 16.09 27.59
CA GLU A 6 17.26 15.13 27.00
C GLU A 6 17.29 15.43 25.51
N GLU A 7 18.41 15.98 25.09
CA GLU A 7 18.74 16.17 23.68
C GLU A 7 18.76 14.77 23.01
N VAL A 8 17.67 14.40 22.37
CA VAL A 8 17.70 13.38 21.33
C VAL A 8 18.40 14.03 20.15
N ARG A 9 19.73 13.87 20.11
CA ARG A 9 20.60 14.38 19.06
C ARG A 9 20.29 13.67 17.74
N ASP A 10 19.98 14.47 16.74
CA ASP A 10 20.36 14.32 15.34
C ASP A 10 19.85 13.17 14.48
N MET A 11 18.71 12.54 14.76
CA MET A 11 17.96 11.93 13.66
C MET A 11 16.48 12.27 13.83
N ASN A 12 15.94 12.97 12.83
CA ASN A 12 14.52 13.20 12.72
C ASN A 12 13.79 11.84 12.73
N LEU A 13 12.96 11.58 13.73
CA LEU A 13 12.19 10.35 13.91
C LEU A 13 11.52 9.88 12.60
N TYR A 14 10.94 10.80 11.83
CA TYR A 14 10.25 10.46 10.58
C TYR A 14 11.23 10.11 9.45
N GLY A 15 12.42 10.71 9.45
CA GLY A 15 13.51 10.30 8.56
C GLY A 15 14.00 8.89 8.86
N GLU A 16 14.11 8.54 10.15
CA GLU A 16 14.44 7.17 10.58
C GLU A 16 13.36 6.17 10.15
N ILE A 17 12.07 6.50 10.33
CA ILE A 17 10.95 5.67 9.87
C ILE A 17 11.06 5.40 8.38
N LEU A 18 11.19 6.45 7.56
CA LEU A 18 11.26 6.30 6.10
C LEU A 18 12.46 5.45 5.69
N LYS A 19 13.64 5.69 6.25
CA LYS A 19 14.86 4.93 5.96
C LYS A 19 14.72 3.44 6.34
N LYS A 20 14.18 3.14 7.52
CA LYS A 20 13.99 1.75 7.96
C LYS A 20 12.95 1.02 7.09
N LEU A 21 11.91 1.70 6.61
CA LEU A 21 10.89 1.11 5.74
C LEU A 21 11.43 0.68 4.37
N GLU A 22 12.61 1.12 3.94
CA GLU A 22 13.26 0.62 2.72
C GLU A 22 13.67 -0.85 2.83
N GLY A 23 13.98 -1.33 4.06
CA GLY A 23 14.45 -2.69 4.33
C GLY A 23 13.52 -3.54 5.20
N THR A 24 12.52 -2.94 5.84
CA THR A 24 11.67 -3.59 6.84
C THR A 24 10.20 -3.59 6.38
N PRO A 25 9.47 -4.71 6.51
CA PRO A 25 8.09 -4.82 6.04
C PRO A 25 7.09 -3.99 6.87
N CYS A 26 7.42 -3.67 8.12
CA CYS A 26 6.58 -2.85 8.98
C CYS A 26 7.35 -2.37 10.21
N LEU A 27 6.93 -1.22 10.73
CA LEU A 27 7.43 -0.61 11.97
C LEU A 27 6.26 -0.23 12.87
N ALA A 28 6.45 -0.31 14.18
CA ALA A 28 5.54 0.24 15.19
C ALA A 28 6.25 1.40 15.90
N LEU A 29 5.63 2.56 15.91
CA LEU A 29 6.03 3.68 16.75
C LEU A 29 5.20 3.64 18.02
N GLU A 30 5.82 3.28 19.12
CA GLU A 30 5.19 3.12 20.42
C GLU A 30 5.49 4.35 21.29
N ARG A 31 4.44 4.95 21.83
CA ARG A 31 4.54 6.07 22.77
C ARG A 31 3.82 5.72 24.06
N SER A 32 4.47 5.99 25.18
CA SER A 32 3.85 5.90 26.50
C SER A 32 3.97 7.24 27.21
N PHE A 33 2.94 7.64 27.91
CA PHE A 33 2.93 8.85 28.72
C PHE A 33 2.03 8.66 29.94
N VAL A 34 2.36 9.38 31.01
CA VAL A 34 1.62 9.35 32.28
C VAL A 34 1.02 10.73 32.52
N GLY A 35 -0.22 10.75 32.93
CA GLY A 35 -0.88 12.00 33.30
C GLY A 35 -2.35 12.03 32.93
N GLU A 36 -2.98 13.15 33.26
CA GLU A 36 -4.36 13.44 32.88
C GLU A 36 -4.42 14.21 31.55
N GLU A 37 -5.58 14.23 30.96
CA GLU A 37 -5.84 14.94 29.70
C GLU A 37 -5.42 16.43 29.83
N GLY A 38 -4.51 16.86 28.96
CA GLY A 38 -3.93 18.22 28.98
C GLY A 38 -2.69 18.42 29.84
N ASN A 39 -2.29 17.43 30.66
CA ASN A 39 -1.07 17.52 31.48
C ASN A 39 -0.31 16.18 31.47
N LEU A 40 0.32 15.89 30.34
CA LEU A 40 1.09 14.65 30.13
C LEU A 40 2.54 14.84 30.53
N ALA A 41 3.09 13.88 31.29
CA ALA A 41 4.47 13.83 31.72
C ALA A 41 5.10 12.49 31.32
N ASP A 42 6.42 12.38 31.47
CA ASP A 42 7.19 11.15 31.25
C ASP A 42 6.89 10.45 29.92
N MET A 43 6.92 11.21 28.83
CA MET A 43 6.73 10.65 27.50
C MET A 43 7.95 9.84 27.09
N ARG A 44 7.72 8.58 26.72
CA ARG A 44 8.69 7.72 26.04
C ARG A 44 8.21 7.44 24.63
N CYS A 45 9.17 7.35 23.71
CA CYS A 45 8.90 7.11 22.31
C CYS A 45 9.93 6.10 21.78
N GLU A 46 9.47 4.98 21.26
CA GLU A 46 10.31 3.90 20.74
C GLU A 46 9.83 3.45 19.37
N LEU A 47 10.75 3.33 18.43
CA LEU A 47 10.49 2.77 17.11
C LEU A 47 10.96 1.31 17.08
N LYS A 48 10.04 0.39 16.83
CA LYS A 48 10.28 -1.07 16.87
C LYS A 48 9.96 -1.73 15.56
N GLU A 49 10.75 -2.72 15.17
CA GLU A 49 10.42 -3.62 14.08
C GLU A 49 9.33 -4.62 14.49
N GLY A 50 8.58 -5.16 13.53
CA GLY A 50 7.39 -5.93 13.80
C GLY A 50 7.57 -7.07 14.81
N ALA A 51 8.71 -7.79 14.79
CA ALA A 51 8.99 -8.88 15.73
C ALA A 51 9.26 -8.38 17.16
N GLU A 52 9.80 -7.18 17.31
CA GLU A 52 10.20 -6.56 18.59
C GLU A 52 9.09 -5.70 19.21
N ALA A 53 8.00 -5.48 18.46
CA ALA A 53 6.87 -4.68 18.92
C ALA A 53 6.23 -5.27 20.17
N SER A 54 5.79 -4.41 21.08
CA SER A 54 5.00 -4.78 22.25
C SER A 54 3.63 -5.34 21.83
N GLU A 55 2.83 -5.81 22.78
CA GLU A 55 1.49 -6.34 22.46
C GLU A 55 0.61 -5.29 21.77
N ILE A 56 0.62 -4.02 22.22
CA ILE A 56 -0.13 -2.94 21.58
C ILE A 56 0.47 -2.58 20.19
N GLY A 57 1.79 -2.68 20.04
CA GLY A 57 2.46 -2.51 18.76
C GLY A 57 2.09 -3.61 17.76
N LYS A 58 2.08 -4.87 18.20
CA LYS A 58 1.63 -6.01 17.38
C LYS A 58 0.16 -5.89 16.99
N GLU A 59 -0.67 -5.43 17.91
CA GLU A 59 -2.08 -5.16 17.64
C GLU A 59 -2.24 -4.09 16.56
N ALA A 60 -1.53 -2.96 16.69
CA ALA A 60 -1.55 -1.89 15.70
C ALA A 60 -1.07 -2.38 14.32
N LEU A 61 0.01 -3.16 14.27
CA LEU A 61 0.51 -3.77 13.03
C LEU A 61 -0.49 -4.75 12.40
N THR A 62 -1.21 -5.51 13.22
CA THR A 62 -2.22 -6.48 12.77
C THR A 62 -3.46 -5.77 12.24
N GLN A 63 -3.92 -4.73 12.96
CA GLN A 63 -5.08 -3.94 12.54
C GLN A 63 -4.76 -3.00 11.36
N GLY A 64 -3.47 -2.67 11.18
CA GLY A 64 -3.00 -1.72 10.17
C GLY A 64 -3.42 -0.27 10.46
N GLN A 65 -3.73 0.03 11.71
CA GLN A 65 -4.21 1.33 12.20
C GLN A 65 -3.61 1.63 13.57
N PRO A 66 -3.54 2.91 14.00
CA PRO A 66 -3.16 3.25 15.36
C PRO A 66 -4.05 2.57 16.40
N VAL A 67 -3.45 2.16 17.49
CA VAL A 67 -4.13 1.60 18.67
C VAL A 67 -3.77 2.42 19.88
N CYS A 68 -4.76 2.72 20.72
CA CYS A 68 -4.59 3.45 21.96
C CYS A 68 -5.14 2.62 23.12
N GLY A 69 -4.31 2.44 24.15
CA GLY A 69 -4.69 1.78 25.40
C GLY A 69 -4.49 2.73 26.57
N ARG A 70 -5.37 2.65 27.58
CA ARG A 70 -5.25 3.39 28.84
C ARG A 70 -5.30 2.44 30.02
N ALA A 71 -4.36 2.59 30.95
CA ALA A 71 -4.31 1.86 32.20
C ALA A 71 -4.07 2.85 33.37
N GLY A 72 -5.15 3.21 34.08
CA GLY A 72 -5.09 4.24 35.12
C GLY A 72 -4.73 5.61 34.52
N SER A 73 -3.63 6.20 34.97
CA SER A 73 -3.05 7.45 34.44
C SER A 73 -2.06 7.23 33.31
N SER A 74 -1.78 5.99 32.91
CA SER A 74 -0.85 5.67 31.84
C SER A 74 -1.58 5.50 30.50
N TRP A 75 -1.05 6.13 29.46
CA TRP A 75 -1.52 6.02 28.08
C TRP A 75 -0.43 5.33 27.26
N ASN A 76 -0.86 4.41 26.41
CA ASN A 76 0.01 3.78 25.44
C ASN A 76 -0.61 3.93 24.05
N VAL A 77 0.14 4.43 23.10
CA VAL A 77 -0.28 4.61 21.72
C VAL A 77 0.73 3.91 20.82
N ALA A 78 0.27 3.06 19.96
CA ALA A 78 1.08 2.43 18.92
C ALA A 78 0.57 2.83 17.54
N GLU A 79 1.47 3.35 16.71
CA GLU A 79 1.19 3.71 15.31
C GLU A 79 1.94 2.74 14.39
N PRO A 80 1.24 2.05 13.48
CA PRO A 80 1.89 1.19 12.51
C PRO A 80 2.36 1.99 11.30
N PHE A 81 3.53 1.65 10.77
CA PHE A 81 4.07 2.17 9.52
C PHE A 81 4.41 1.02 8.58
N PHE A 82 4.01 1.16 7.33
CA PHE A 82 4.28 0.20 6.27
C PHE A 82 4.95 0.89 5.09
N PRO A 83 5.76 0.17 4.28
CA PRO A 83 6.23 0.71 3.01
C PRO A 83 5.06 1.16 2.13
N LYS A 84 5.33 2.13 1.26
CA LYS A 84 4.35 2.56 0.26
C LYS A 84 4.02 1.39 -0.66
N GLU A 85 2.73 1.11 -0.83
CA GLU A 85 2.25 -0.03 -1.61
C GLU A 85 2.49 0.18 -3.10
N ARG A 86 2.85 -0.89 -3.82
CA ARG A 86 3.09 -0.85 -5.25
C ARG A 86 1.84 -1.23 -6.04
N LEU A 87 1.54 -0.46 -7.09
CA LEU A 87 0.59 -0.82 -8.13
C LEU A 87 1.39 -1.17 -9.40
N ILE A 88 1.41 -2.45 -9.75
CA ILE A 88 2.12 -2.97 -10.92
C ILE A 88 1.11 -3.17 -12.04
N ILE A 89 1.32 -2.49 -13.16
CA ILE A 89 0.44 -2.53 -14.33
C ILE A 89 1.18 -3.25 -15.44
N LEU A 90 0.72 -4.43 -15.80
CA LEU A 90 1.26 -5.24 -16.88
C LEU A 90 0.47 -4.97 -18.16
N GLY A 91 1.07 -4.18 -19.04
CA GLY A 91 0.50 -3.61 -20.27
C GLY A 91 0.39 -2.09 -20.19
N GLY A 92 0.96 -1.37 -21.17
CA GLY A 92 0.99 0.09 -21.27
C GLY A 92 -0.09 0.69 -22.19
N GLY A 93 -1.22 -0.04 -22.40
CA GLY A 93 -2.30 0.35 -23.30
C GLY A 93 -3.13 1.55 -22.83
N HIS A 94 -4.27 1.78 -23.51
CA HIS A 94 -5.14 2.95 -23.22
C HIS A 94 -5.73 2.91 -21.81
N VAL A 95 -6.09 1.74 -21.29
CA VAL A 95 -6.62 1.60 -19.92
C VAL A 95 -5.52 1.77 -18.88
N ALA A 96 -4.26 1.38 -19.20
CA ALA A 96 -3.14 1.49 -18.28
C ALA A 96 -2.82 2.93 -17.89
N LEU A 97 -2.99 3.87 -18.81
CA LEU A 97 -2.67 5.29 -18.56
C LEU A 97 -3.53 5.87 -17.42
N PRO A 98 -4.87 5.89 -17.53
CA PRO A 98 -5.70 6.41 -16.43
C PRO A 98 -5.61 5.55 -15.15
N VAL A 99 -5.35 4.22 -15.23
CA VAL A 99 -5.08 3.40 -14.04
C VAL A 99 -3.81 3.88 -13.34
N ALA A 100 -2.75 4.21 -14.08
CA ALA A 100 -1.51 4.72 -13.54
C ALA A 100 -1.71 6.12 -12.91
N GLU A 101 -2.41 7.02 -13.59
CA GLU A 101 -2.69 8.38 -13.11
C GLU A 101 -3.50 8.37 -11.81
N PHE A 102 -4.60 7.65 -11.78
CA PHE A 102 -5.45 7.55 -10.59
C PHE A 102 -4.76 6.76 -9.47
N GLY A 103 -4.04 5.69 -9.81
CA GLY A 103 -3.26 4.91 -8.86
C GLY A 103 -2.20 5.75 -8.12
N ALA A 104 -1.45 6.59 -8.85
CA ALA A 104 -0.49 7.50 -8.24
C ALA A 104 -1.19 8.53 -7.33
N ARG A 105 -2.33 9.11 -7.76
CA ARG A 105 -3.11 10.08 -6.97
C ARG A 105 -3.69 9.51 -5.68
N VAL A 106 -4.03 8.21 -5.66
CA VAL A 106 -4.50 7.54 -4.43
C VAL A 106 -3.37 6.92 -3.61
N GLY A 107 -2.11 7.24 -3.95
CA GLY A 107 -0.95 7.02 -3.10
C GLY A 107 -0.14 5.76 -3.39
N PHE A 108 -0.38 5.03 -4.49
CA PHE A 108 0.47 3.91 -4.90
C PHE A 108 1.79 4.36 -5.54
N LEU A 109 2.85 3.55 -5.34
CA LEU A 109 4.04 3.56 -6.19
C LEU A 109 3.74 2.79 -7.46
N VAL A 110 3.54 3.51 -8.55
CA VAL A 110 3.12 2.91 -9.82
C VAL A 110 4.33 2.39 -10.61
N THR A 111 4.25 1.14 -11.05
CA THR A 111 5.19 0.55 -12.01
C THR A 111 4.41 0.09 -13.24
N VAL A 112 4.84 0.51 -14.42
CA VAL A 112 4.23 0.08 -15.70
C VAL A 112 5.22 -0.77 -16.47
N VAL A 113 4.76 -1.90 -17.00
CA VAL A 113 5.55 -2.82 -17.84
C VAL A 113 4.85 -3.02 -19.18
N ASP A 114 5.54 -2.87 -20.29
CA ASP A 114 5.08 -3.31 -21.62
C ASP A 114 6.32 -3.70 -22.46
N ASP A 115 6.17 -4.68 -23.33
CA ASP A 115 7.27 -5.15 -24.20
C ASP A 115 7.54 -4.21 -25.40
N ARG A 116 6.76 -3.15 -25.55
CA ARG A 116 6.86 -2.17 -26.66
C ARG A 116 7.29 -0.81 -26.15
N LEU A 117 8.38 -0.28 -26.66
CA LEU A 117 8.92 1.02 -26.24
C LEU A 117 7.93 2.18 -26.42
N SER A 118 7.05 2.14 -27.43
CA SER A 118 6.02 3.15 -27.64
C SER A 118 4.94 3.17 -26.56
N PHE A 119 4.78 2.06 -25.81
CA PHE A 119 3.81 1.91 -24.73
C PHE A 119 4.45 1.92 -23.35
N ALA A 120 5.73 1.59 -23.22
CA ALA A 120 6.49 1.66 -21.97
C ALA A 120 7.60 2.70 -22.07
N ASN A 121 7.23 3.98 -21.92
CA ASN A 121 8.21 5.07 -21.86
C ASN A 121 7.81 6.12 -20.82
N PRO A 122 8.79 6.79 -20.16
CA PRO A 122 8.53 7.76 -19.10
C PRO A 122 7.70 8.98 -19.56
N GLY A 123 7.82 9.37 -20.83
CA GLY A 123 7.03 10.48 -21.38
C GLY A 123 5.53 10.18 -21.41
N ARG A 124 5.16 8.90 -21.54
CA ARG A 124 3.77 8.45 -21.49
C ARG A 124 3.25 8.30 -20.05
N PHE A 125 4.12 7.93 -19.12
CA PHE A 125 3.76 7.67 -17.71
C PHE A 125 4.61 8.52 -16.77
N PRO A 126 4.50 9.86 -16.81
CA PRO A 126 5.33 10.75 -15.98
C PRO A 126 5.01 10.63 -14.48
N MET A 127 3.84 10.07 -14.11
CA MET A 127 3.43 9.81 -12.73
C MET A 127 3.97 8.48 -12.17
N ALA A 128 4.50 7.60 -13.02
CA ALA A 128 4.98 6.29 -12.59
C ALA A 128 6.38 6.40 -11.96
N GLU A 129 6.60 5.68 -10.86
CA GLU A 129 7.91 5.53 -10.23
C GLU A 129 8.87 4.76 -11.14
N LYS A 130 8.35 3.75 -11.86
CA LYS A 130 9.12 2.95 -12.81
C LYS A 130 8.32 2.67 -14.07
N VAL A 131 8.99 2.78 -15.21
CA VAL A 131 8.46 2.34 -16.51
C VAL A 131 9.48 1.37 -17.11
N ILE A 132 9.06 0.14 -17.34
CA ILE A 132 9.92 -0.97 -17.76
C ILE A 132 9.49 -1.42 -19.15
N CYS A 133 10.39 -1.29 -20.13
CA CYS A 133 10.21 -1.82 -21.47
C CYS A 133 10.94 -3.17 -21.56
N ASP A 134 10.23 -4.27 -21.31
CA ASP A 134 10.83 -5.61 -21.28
C ASP A 134 9.75 -6.69 -21.50
N ASP A 135 10.20 -7.94 -21.71
CA ASP A 135 9.33 -9.11 -21.66
C ASP A 135 8.64 -9.23 -20.30
N PHE A 136 7.34 -9.54 -20.31
CA PHE A 136 6.56 -9.59 -19.08
C PHE A 136 7.10 -10.63 -18.07
N GLY A 137 7.54 -11.81 -18.55
CA GLY A 137 8.07 -12.86 -17.69
C GLY A 137 9.39 -12.45 -17.03
N HIS A 138 10.27 -11.78 -17.77
CA HIS A 138 11.52 -11.25 -17.24
C HIS A 138 11.25 -10.12 -16.23
N ALA A 139 10.42 -9.15 -16.59
CA ALA A 139 10.08 -8.04 -15.71
C ALA A 139 9.42 -8.50 -14.39
N ILE A 140 8.47 -9.45 -14.43
CA ILE A 140 7.83 -10.00 -13.23
C ILE A 140 8.86 -10.66 -12.30
N LYS A 141 9.82 -11.39 -12.85
CA LYS A 141 10.90 -12.02 -12.07
C LYS A 141 11.77 -10.98 -11.37
N GLU A 142 12.18 -9.94 -12.08
CA GLU A 142 13.02 -8.86 -11.55
C GLU A 142 12.28 -7.98 -10.52
N LEU A 143 10.97 -7.79 -10.68
CA LEU A 143 10.13 -7.02 -9.76
C LEU A 143 9.99 -7.68 -8.39
N LYS A 144 10.26 -9.00 -8.26
CA LYS A 144 10.19 -9.74 -6.99
C LYS A 144 8.88 -9.45 -6.27
N ILE A 145 7.78 -9.90 -6.83
CA ILE A 145 6.42 -9.67 -6.34
C ILE A 145 6.31 -9.95 -4.85
N GLN A 146 5.70 -9.02 -4.11
CA GLN A 146 5.46 -9.10 -2.68
C GLN A 146 3.96 -9.32 -2.39
N GLU A 147 3.66 -9.79 -1.18
CA GLU A 147 2.28 -9.98 -0.73
C GLU A 147 1.49 -8.67 -0.62
N SER A 148 2.18 -7.55 -0.46
CA SER A 148 1.58 -6.21 -0.40
C SER A 148 1.37 -5.55 -1.75
N ASP A 149 1.71 -6.21 -2.86
CA ASP A 149 1.57 -5.65 -4.20
C ASP A 149 0.13 -5.75 -4.72
N TYR A 150 -0.23 -4.78 -5.55
CA TYR A 150 -1.48 -4.76 -6.30
C TYR A 150 -1.13 -4.85 -7.78
N ILE A 151 -1.66 -5.86 -8.48
CA ILE A 151 -1.28 -6.16 -9.87
C ILE A 151 -2.49 -6.08 -10.79
N CYS A 152 -2.36 -5.30 -11.87
CA CYS A 152 -3.33 -5.19 -12.95
C CYS A 152 -2.75 -5.76 -14.23
N ILE A 153 -3.30 -6.86 -14.74
CA ILE A 153 -2.96 -7.43 -16.04
C ILE A 153 -3.91 -6.82 -17.08
N VAL A 154 -3.39 -5.89 -17.87
CA VAL A 154 -4.14 -5.13 -18.90
C VAL A 154 -3.43 -5.20 -20.25
N THR A 155 -2.90 -6.39 -20.57
CA THR A 155 -2.13 -6.62 -21.79
C THR A 155 -2.99 -6.61 -23.06
N ARG A 156 -2.33 -6.59 -24.22
CA ARG A 156 -3.00 -6.57 -25.52
C ARG A 156 -3.62 -7.91 -25.95
N GLY A 157 -3.34 -9.02 -25.24
CA GLY A 157 -3.79 -10.33 -25.70
C GLY A 157 -3.77 -11.43 -24.65
N HIS A 158 -4.68 -12.41 -24.79
CA HIS A 158 -4.86 -13.53 -23.87
C HIS A 158 -3.59 -14.36 -23.62
N ARG A 159 -2.70 -14.47 -24.62
CA ARG A 159 -1.43 -15.18 -24.50
C ARG A 159 -0.54 -14.49 -23.46
N HIS A 160 -0.38 -13.18 -23.54
CA HIS A 160 0.41 -12.43 -22.56
C HIS A 160 -0.25 -12.42 -21.18
N ASP A 161 -1.59 -12.39 -21.11
CA ASP A 161 -2.32 -12.47 -19.84
C ASP A 161 -2.03 -13.80 -19.14
N ALA A 162 -2.10 -14.93 -19.88
CA ALA A 162 -1.80 -16.26 -19.34
C ALA A 162 -0.35 -16.38 -18.91
N ASP A 163 0.61 -15.86 -19.70
CA ASP A 163 2.03 -15.88 -19.36
C ASP A 163 2.31 -15.07 -18.08
N CYS A 164 1.70 -13.89 -17.93
CA CYS A 164 1.78 -13.11 -16.69
C CYS A 164 1.26 -13.91 -15.47
N LEU A 165 0.10 -14.54 -15.61
CA LEU A 165 -0.49 -15.35 -14.52
C LEU A 165 0.39 -16.54 -14.15
N ARG A 166 0.97 -17.24 -15.15
CA ARG A 166 1.91 -18.36 -14.92
C ARG A 166 3.13 -17.91 -14.11
N MET A 167 3.68 -16.74 -14.44
CA MET A 167 4.86 -16.22 -13.76
C MET A 167 4.54 -15.76 -12.35
N ILE A 168 3.44 -15.02 -12.16
CA ILE A 168 2.98 -14.57 -10.83
C ILE A 168 2.62 -15.77 -9.95
N GLY A 169 2.01 -16.80 -10.53
CA GLY A 169 1.63 -18.03 -9.83
C GLY A 169 2.79 -18.80 -9.20
N LYS A 170 4.01 -18.64 -9.72
CA LYS A 170 5.23 -19.28 -9.18
C LYS A 170 5.81 -18.57 -7.96
N GLY A 171 5.39 -17.35 -7.70
CA GLY A 171 5.90 -16.49 -6.62
C GLY A 171 4.93 -16.30 -5.45
N LYS A 172 5.21 -15.28 -4.66
CA LYS A 172 4.28 -14.83 -3.61
C LYS A 172 2.96 -14.39 -4.22
N GLU A 173 1.88 -14.62 -3.50
CA GLU A 173 0.57 -14.15 -3.90
C GLU A 173 0.39 -12.67 -3.52
N PRO A 174 0.09 -11.77 -4.48
CA PRO A 174 -0.11 -10.36 -4.18
C PRO A 174 -1.43 -10.10 -3.45
N ALA A 175 -1.55 -8.95 -2.78
CA ALA A 175 -2.78 -8.50 -2.13
C ALA A 175 -3.95 -8.37 -3.10
N TYR A 176 -3.65 -7.97 -4.33
CA TYR A 176 -4.64 -7.87 -5.41
C TYR A 176 -4.04 -8.36 -6.73
N LEU A 177 -4.79 -9.20 -7.42
CA LEU A 177 -4.47 -9.63 -8.78
C LEU A 177 -5.74 -9.54 -9.63
N GLY A 178 -5.72 -8.63 -10.59
CA GLY A 178 -6.83 -8.43 -11.52
C GLY A 178 -6.40 -8.60 -12.97
N MET A 179 -7.29 -9.17 -13.81
CA MET A 179 -7.02 -9.36 -15.24
C MET A 179 -8.18 -8.81 -16.07
N ILE A 180 -7.85 -7.96 -17.07
CA ILE A 180 -8.82 -7.47 -18.04
C ILE A 180 -9.25 -8.58 -19.01
N GLY A 181 -10.49 -8.56 -19.41
CA GLY A 181 -10.97 -9.47 -20.44
C GLY A 181 -12.46 -9.71 -20.38
N SER A 182 -13.04 -10.16 -21.49
CA SER A 182 -14.43 -10.64 -21.51
C SER A 182 -14.55 -11.92 -20.67
N ARG A 183 -15.74 -12.19 -20.12
CA ARG A 183 -16.00 -13.42 -19.35
C ARG A 183 -15.60 -14.69 -20.09
N ARG A 184 -15.84 -14.74 -21.42
CA ARG A 184 -15.45 -15.88 -22.26
C ARG A 184 -13.93 -16.06 -22.29
N ARG A 185 -13.17 -14.97 -22.53
CA ARG A 185 -11.72 -14.99 -22.59
C ARG A 185 -11.09 -15.39 -21.25
N VAL A 186 -11.59 -14.80 -20.18
CA VAL A 186 -11.19 -15.14 -18.80
C VAL A 186 -11.42 -16.63 -18.50
N GLY A 187 -12.58 -17.18 -18.91
CA GLY A 187 -12.89 -18.59 -18.70
C GLY A 187 -11.88 -19.51 -19.37
N ILE A 188 -11.48 -19.21 -20.61
CA ILE A 188 -10.46 -19.97 -21.34
C ILE A 188 -9.13 -19.96 -20.61
N VAL A 189 -8.62 -18.78 -20.26
CA VAL A 189 -7.33 -18.64 -19.55
C VAL A 189 -7.35 -19.35 -18.20
N LYS A 190 -8.44 -19.24 -17.43
CA LYS A 190 -8.59 -19.95 -16.15
C LYS A 190 -8.56 -21.46 -16.31
N GLN A 191 -9.24 -21.98 -17.32
CA GLN A 191 -9.29 -23.42 -17.58
C GLN A 191 -7.91 -23.94 -17.97
N GLU A 192 -7.23 -23.28 -18.92
CA GLU A 192 -5.87 -23.65 -19.36
C GLU A 192 -4.90 -23.70 -18.16
N LEU A 193 -4.91 -22.68 -17.29
CA LEU A 193 -4.00 -22.63 -16.16
C LEU A 193 -4.32 -23.69 -15.08
N LEU A 194 -5.59 -24.00 -14.86
CA LEU A 194 -5.99 -25.08 -13.94
C LEU A 194 -5.56 -26.46 -14.48
N GLU A 195 -5.67 -26.68 -15.79
CA GLU A 195 -5.18 -27.90 -16.44
C GLU A 195 -3.64 -28.02 -16.37
N GLU A 196 -2.92 -26.89 -16.35
CA GLU A 196 -1.48 -26.82 -16.13
C GLU A 196 -1.07 -26.99 -14.66
N GLY A 197 -2.02 -27.11 -13.72
CA GLY A 197 -1.76 -27.28 -12.29
C GLY A 197 -1.63 -25.99 -11.48
N TYR A 198 -2.16 -24.87 -12.00
CA TYR A 198 -2.27 -23.65 -11.21
C TYR A 198 -3.18 -23.88 -10.00
N ASP A 199 -2.79 -23.32 -8.84
CA ASP A 199 -3.54 -23.48 -7.61
C ASP A 199 -4.98 -22.96 -7.73
N PRO A 200 -6.00 -23.82 -7.57
CA PRO A 200 -7.41 -23.43 -7.67
C PRO A 200 -7.83 -22.36 -6.67
N GLU A 201 -7.24 -22.37 -5.47
CA GLU A 201 -7.57 -21.37 -4.44
C GLU A 201 -7.06 -19.98 -4.85
N ARG A 202 -5.81 -19.88 -5.33
CA ARG A 202 -5.29 -18.63 -5.91
C ARG A 202 -6.10 -18.20 -7.14
N MET A 203 -6.52 -19.14 -7.99
CA MET A 203 -7.35 -18.86 -9.15
C MET A 203 -8.72 -18.29 -8.77
N SER A 204 -9.30 -18.74 -7.67
CA SER A 204 -10.60 -18.22 -7.18
C SER A 204 -10.52 -16.76 -6.74
N ARG A 205 -9.37 -16.33 -6.25
CA ARG A 205 -9.12 -14.94 -5.82
C ARG A 205 -8.81 -13.98 -6.97
N LEU A 206 -8.50 -14.50 -8.17
CA LEU A 206 -8.26 -13.66 -9.35
C LEU A 206 -9.51 -12.83 -9.69
N LYS A 207 -9.38 -11.50 -9.61
CA LYS A 207 -10.41 -10.54 -9.99
C LYS A 207 -10.49 -10.45 -11.53
N SER A 208 -11.48 -11.11 -12.10
CA SER A 208 -11.57 -11.23 -13.58
C SER A 208 -13.00 -11.51 -14.03
N PRO A 209 -13.60 -10.67 -14.88
CA PRO A 209 -13.06 -9.39 -15.37
C PRO A 209 -12.68 -8.42 -14.26
N ILE A 210 -11.54 -7.71 -14.44
CA ILE A 210 -11.05 -6.72 -13.48
C ILE A 210 -12.02 -5.55 -13.32
N GLY A 211 -12.13 -5.03 -12.09
CA GLY A 211 -12.93 -3.86 -11.74
C GLY A 211 -14.35 -4.16 -11.32
N LEU A 212 -14.93 -3.25 -10.55
CA LEU A 212 -16.32 -3.30 -10.11
C LEU A 212 -17.26 -3.14 -11.31
N LYS A 213 -18.40 -3.81 -11.26
CA LYS A 213 -19.43 -3.75 -12.31
C LYS A 213 -20.22 -2.43 -12.22
N ILE A 214 -19.65 -1.35 -12.76
CA ILE A 214 -20.27 -0.01 -12.78
C ILE A 214 -20.80 0.40 -14.15
N GLY A 215 -20.58 -0.44 -15.20
CA GLY A 215 -21.01 -0.14 -16.56
C GLY A 215 -20.06 0.77 -17.36
N GLY A 216 -18.79 0.90 -16.92
CA GLY A 216 -17.79 1.73 -17.60
C GLY A 216 -17.50 1.26 -19.03
N VAL A 217 -17.34 2.22 -19.95
CA VAL A 217 -17.11 2.01 -21.39
C VAL A 217 -15.80 2.62 -21.83
N THR A 218 -15.49 3.85 -21.38
CA THR A 218 -14.23 4.52 -21.74
C THR A 218 -13.05 3.98 -20.92
N PRO A 219 -11.81 4.15 -21.39
CA PRO A 219 -10.61 3.76 -20.60
C PRO A 219 -10.60 4.36 -19.20
N GLU A 220 -11.02 5.60 -19.04
CA GLU A 220 -11.07 6.32 -17.77
C GLU A 220 -12.15 5.73 -16.84
N GLU A 221 -13.33 5.42 -17.34
CA GLU A 221 -14.40 4.78 -16.57
C GLU A 221 -14.00 3.36 -16.13
N ILE A 222 -13.33 2.61 -17.01
CA ILE A 222 -12.77 1.29 -16.69
C ILE A 222 -11.70 1.44 -15.61
N ALA A 223 -10.81 2.42 -15.70
CA ALA A 223 -9.79 2.68 -14.68
C ALA A 223 -10.41 3.03 -13.32
N ILE A 224 -11.47 3.85 -13.29
CA ILE A 224 -12.22 4.14 -12.07
C ILE A 224 -12.78 2.84 -11.45
N SER A 225 -13.36 1.95 -12.27
CA SER A 225 -13.89 0.68 -11.78
C SER A 225 -12.80 -0.22 -11.19
N ILE A 226 -11.63 -0.25 -11.82
CA ILE A 226 -10.46 -1.01 -11.35
C ILE A 226 -9.95 -0.44 -10.02
N LEU A 227 -9.74 0.87 -9.94
CA LEU A 227 -9.27 1.50 -8.71
C LEU A 227 -10.30 1.38 -7.57
N ALA A 228 -11.59 1.45 -7.87
CA ALA A 228 -12.64 1.24 -6.87
C ALA A 228 -12.57 -0.19 -6.28
N GLU A 229 -12.35 -1.22 -7.13
CA GLU A 229 -12.16 -2.60 -6.67
C GLU A 229 -10.88 -2.76 -5.84
N ILE A 230 -9.78 -2.17 -6.26
CA ILE A 230 -8.51 -2.15 -5.51
C ILE A 230 -8.71 -1.51 -4.13
N ILE A 231 -9.36 -0.34 -4.08
CA ILE A 231 -9.66 0.36 -2.82
C ILE A 231 -10.60 -0.47 -1.95
N GLN A 232 -11.59 -1.14 -2.52
CA GLN A 232 -12.47 -2.05 -1.78
C GLN A 232 -11.67 -3.18 -1.11
N VAL A 233 -10.79 -3.86 -1.85
CA VAL A 233 -9.90 -4.89 -1.29
C VAL A 233 -9.01 -4.29 -0.19
N LYS A 234 -8.38 -3.15 -0.46
CA LYS A 234 -7.50 -2.48 0.51
C LYS A 234 -8.19 -2.07 1.81
N ARG A 235 -9.46 -1.64 1.75
CA ARG A 235 -10.14 -1.03 2.91
C ARG A 235 -11.17 -1.92 3.59
N MET A 236 -11.82 -2.82 2.85
CA MET A 236 -12.96 -3.59 3.35
C MET A 236 -12.63 -5.05 3.66
N ASP A 237 -11.65 -5.64 2.98
CA ASP A 237 -11.24 -7.02 3.23
C ASP A 237 -10.37 -7.10 4.48
N ARG A 238 -11.01 -7.21 5.65
CA ARG A 238 -10.33 -7.26 6.96
C ARG A 238 -9.75 -8.64 7.28
N GLU A 239 -10.18 -9.67 6.59
CA GLU A 239 -9.72 -11.05 6.80
C GLU A 239 -8.46 -11.36 5.99
N ASP A 240 -8.21 -10.60 4.94
CA ASP A 240 -7.02 -10.77 4.11
C ASP A 240 -5.77 -10.23 4.81
N LYS A 241 -4.94 -11.16 5.31
CA LYS A 241 -3.68 -10.84 6.01
C LYS A 241 -2.61 -10.21 5.11
N ARG A 242 -2.78 -10.23 3.78
CA ARG A 242 -1.88 -9.59 2.81
C ARG A 242 -2.08 -8.08 2.78
N VAL A 243 -3.29 -7.63 3.07
CA VAL A 243 -3.63 -6.21 3.18
C VAL A 243 -3.32 -5.73 4.59
N LYS A 244 -2.15 -5.13 4.78
CA LYS A 244 -1.67 -4.71 6.11
C LYS A 244 -1.96 -3.24 6.40
N ASN A 245 -1.78 -2.35 5.41
CA ASN A 245 -1.89 -0.92 5.62
C ASN A 245 -3.32 -0.42 5.44
N ARG A 246 -4.00 -0.14 6.54
CA ARG A 246 -5.34 0.47 6.59
C ARG A 246 -5.32 1.89 7.15
N SER A 247 -4.14 2.38 7.56
CA SER A 247 -3.94 3.73 8.07
C SER A 247 -4.28 4.79 7.00
N ASP A 248 -4.83 5.91 7.41
CA ASP A 248 -5.03 7.09 6.56
C ASP A 248 -3.79 8.00 6.57
N LEU A 249 -2.62 7.37 6.57
CA LEU A 249 -1.34 8.04 6.58
C LEU A 249 -1.00 8.61 5.21
N ASP A 250 -0.71 9.90 5.18
CA ASP A 250 -0.21 10.59 4.00
C ASP A 250 1.33 10.56 4.00
N PHE A 251 1.91 9.90 2.99
CA PHE A 251 3.36 9.80 2.85
C PHE A 251 4.03 11.14 2.53
N ASP A 252 3.34 12.07 1.89
CA ASP A 252 3.90 13.40 1.61
C ASP A 252 4.05 14.20 2.91
N VAL A 253 3.14 14.01 3.87
CA VAL A 253 3.28 14.56 5.23
C VAL A 253 4.48 13.96 5.94
N LEU A 254 4.67 12.63 5.88
CA LEU A 254 5.86 11.98 6.46
C LEU A 254 7.16 12.48 5.85
N LYS A 255 7.19 12.59 4.52
CA LYS A 255 8.36 13.09 3.79
C LYS A 255 8.69 14.53 4.21
N ARG A 256 7.69 15.39 4.27
CA ARG A 256 7.86 16.76 4.72
C ARG A 256 8.36 16.86 6.16
N LEU A 257 7.86 16.00 7.06
CA LEU A 257 8.35 15.91 8.44
C LEU A 257 9.80 15.43 8.52
N ALA A 258 10.23 14.58 7.58
CA ALA A 258 11.61 14.08 7.50
C ALA A 258 12.57 15.11 6.92
N GLU A 259 12.15 15.90 5.93
CA GLU A 259 12.99 16.83 5.17
C GLU A 259 13.15 18.22 5.85
N GLU A 260 12.24 18.59 6.75
CA GLU A 260 12.23 19.90 7.40
C GLU A 260 12.40 19.77 8.93
N PRO A 261 13.53 19.24 9.45
CA PRO A 261 13.70 18.95 10.88
C PRO A 261 13.89 20.20 11.76
N ASP A 262 14.37 21.31 11.20
CA ASP A 262 14.80 22.49 11.95
C ASP A 262 13.66 23.47 12.29
N GLU A 263 12.46 23.25 11.74
CA GLU A 263 11.31 24.06 12.09
C GLU A 263 10.55 23.46 13.28
N SER A 264 10.21 24.31 14.26
CA SER A 264 9.33 23.91 15.36
C SER A 264 7.95 23.57 14.81
N LYS A 265 7.57 22.31 14.86
CA LYS A 265 6.27 21.80 14.35
C LYS A 265 5.59 20.98 15.42
N ALA A 266 4.26 21.10 15.48
CA ALA A 266 3.43 20.13 16.17
C ALA A 266 2.84 19.15 15.16
N VAL A 267 2.85 17.87 15.50
CA VAL A 267 2.23 16.82 14.69
C VAL A 267 0.99 16.30 15.40
N VAL A 268 -0.16 16.53 14.80
CA VAL A 268 -1.44 15.99 15.28
C VAL A 268 -1.72 14.69 14.53
N THR A 269 -1.94 13.60 15.24
CA THR A 269 -2.30 12.29 14.66
C THR A 269 -3.71 11.90 15.10
N VAL A 270 -4.55 11.53 14.14
CA VAL A 270 -5.87 10.94 14.42
C VAL A 270 -5.67 9.51 14.90
N ILE A 271 -5.95 9.25 16.17
CA ILE A 271 -5.81 7.89 16.76
C ILE A 271 -7.07 7.07 16.51
N GLU A 272 -8.23 7.66 16.67
CA GLU A 272 -9.52 7.01 16.49
C GLU A 272 -10.48 7.95 15.75
N SER A 273 -11.30 7.39 14.88
CA SER A 273 -12.33 8.11 14.14
C SER A 273 -13.67 7.37 14.28
N LYS A 274 -14.71 8.07 14.73
CA LYS A 274 -16.06 7.53 14.89
C LYS A 274 -17.05 8.30 14.01
N GLY A 275 -17.94 7.58 13.34
CA GLY A 275 -18.93 8.16 12.45
C GLY A 275 -18.34 8.68 11.13
N SER A 276 -19.01 9.65 10.50
CA SER A 276 -18.53 10.28 9.26
C SER A 276 -17.45 11.31 9.57
N SER A 277 -16.22 10.97 9.32
CA SER A 277 -15.06 11.85 9.47
C SER A 277 -14.36 12.04 8.12
N PRO A 278 -13.87 13.25 7.79
CA PRO A 278 -13.16 13.50 6.54
C PRO A 278 -11.78 12.80 6.49
N ARG A 279 -11.23 12.44 7.65
CA ARG A 279 -9.94 11.73 7.77
C ARG A 279 -10.08 10.58 8.76
N GLY A 280 -9.43 9.45 8.41
CA GLY A 280 -9.43 8.23 9.22
C GLY A 280 -8.28 8.16 10.23
N ALA A 281 -8.26 7.07 11.01
CA ALA A 281 -7.17 6.79 11.94
C ALA A 281 -5.82 6.68 11.20
N GLY A 282 -4.77 7.27 11.77
CA GLY A 282 -3.44 7.38 11.18
C GLY A 282 -3.20 8.66 10.38
N ALA A 283 -4.24 9.44 10.05
CA ALA A 283 -4.08 10.74 9.40
C ALA A 283 -3.23 11.68 10.27
N LYS A 284 -2.35 12.44 9.62
CA LYS A 284 -1.48 13.41 10.28
C LYS A 284 -1.69 14.82 9.73
N MET A 285 -1.55 15.78 10.62
CA MET A 285 -1.53 17.18 10.29
C MET A 285 -0.30 17.82 10.91
N ILE A 286 0.38 18.67 10.16
CA ILE A 286 1.46 19.52 10.64
C ILE A 286 0.86 20.87 11.01
N VAL A 287 1.16 21.35 12.21
CA VAL A 287 0.71 22.63 12.76
C VAL A 287 1.92 23.48 13.13
#